data_82116c0f7667f2d2523580817940dfb9
#
_entry.id   82116c0f7667f2d2523580817940dfb9
#
_cell.length_a   1.000
_cell.length_b   1.000
_cell.length_c   1.000
_cell.angle_alpha   90.00
_cell.angle_beta   90.00
_cell.angle_gamma   90.00
#
_symmetry.space_group_name_H-M   'P 1'
#
loop_
_entity.id
_entity.type
_entity.pdbx_description
1 polymer ?
#
loop_
_entity_poly.entity_id
_entity_poly.type
_entity_poly.pdbx_seq_one_letter_code
_entity_poly.pdbx_strand_id
1 'polypeptide(L)'
;MERLRKFCEEHPYVNVIRYTTFFHQFTLMFDELKREKYVDWYGYSASVSPYILEQFEKEMGYKFRPEYIIDQGYYNNQYRVPGKEYKDFQAFQRREVAKLAKEMVDITHECGKEAMMFWGDHGIGTEPFREEFATIGLDAVVGSVGNGSTLRLISDIEGVKYTEGRFLPYFFPDTFHEGGDPVKEAKENWVTARRAILRKPIDRIGYGGYLKLALDFPEFLDYVESVCNEFRELYENAKGTTPYCVKKVAVLNSWGKIRSWGCHMVHHALYQKQNYSYAGIIEALSGAPFDVKFISFDDILKDKDISKDIDVIINVGDGDTAHTGGAVWENAVISAAIREFVYQGGGFIGVGEPAGHQYQGHYLQLADLIGVEKETGFTLNYDKYNWEEHKNHFILADTTKPVDFGEGKKNMFAYEGTEILVQRDKEVQMAVHEFGEGRSVYISGLPYSFENSRILYRSILWSAHGEAVLNQWFSTNFNVEVHAYVKNGKFCVVNNTYEPQKTTVYRGDKSSFELEMAPNEIKWYMI
;
A
#
# COMPACT_ATOMS: atom_id res chain seq x y z
N MET A 1 12.45 -20.03 26.35
CA MET A 1 13.22 -19.00 27.09
C MET A 1 14.62 -19.48 27.47
N GLU A 2 14.79 -20.57 28.24
CA GLU A 2 16.11 -21.09 28.62
C GLU A 2 17.09 -21.36 27.47
N ARG A 3 16.62 -21.95 26.37
CA ARG A 3 17.46 -22.21 25.19
C ARG A 3 17.97 -20.93 24.54
N LEU A 4 17.16 -19.87 24.52
CA LEU A 4 17.54 -18.59 23.97
C LEU A 4 18.65 -17.97 24.84
N ARG A 5 18.48 -17.93 26.16
CA ARG A 5 19.49 -17.45 27.10
C ARG A 5 20.81 -18.19 26.94
N LYS A 6 20.74 -19.52 26.96
CA LYS A 6 21.91 -20.37 26.75
C LYS A 6 22.62 -20.06 25.43
N PHE A 7 21.87 -19.94 24.33
CA PHE A 7 22.45 -19.58 23.03
C PHE A 7 23.16 -18.22 23.08
N CYS A 8 22.53 -17.22 23.68
CA CYS A 8 23.13 -15.89 23.79
C CYS A 8 24.43 -15.88 24.60
N GLU A 9 24.49 -16.65 25.68
CA GLU A 9 25.67 -16.81 26.54
C GLU A 9 26.81 -17.58 25.84
N GLU A 10 26.47 -18.66 25.12
CA GLU A 10 27.46 -19.49 24.41
C GLU A 10 28.02 -18.82 23.15
N HIS A 11 27.33 -17.77 22.61
CA HIS A 11 27.73 -17.10 21.37
C HIS A 11 27.93 -15.60 21.58
N PRO A 12 28.96 -15.18 22.33
CA PRO A 12 29.20 -13.77 22.65
C PRO A 12 29.53 -12.89 21.43
N TYR A 13 29.99 -13.49 20.34
CA TYR A 13 30.27 -12.82 19.07
C TYR A 13 29.01 -12.48 18.25
N VAL A 14 27.87 -13.02 18.61
CA VAL A 14 26.57 -12.68 17.98
C VAL A 14 26.05 -11.40 18.61
N ASN A 15 25.86 -10.35 17.84
CA ASN A 15 25.38 -9.04 18.33
C ASN A 15 23.87 -8.88 18.18
N VAL A 16 23.26 -9.54 17.21
CA VAL A 16 21.84 -9.41 16.90
C VAL A 16 21.19 -10.79 16.85
N ILE A 17 20.11 -10.97 17.58
CA ILE A 17 19.24 -12.13 17.48
C ILE A 17 18.08 -11.79 16.53
N ARG A 18 18.01 -12.48 15.41
CA ARG A 18 16.95 -12.31 14.45
C ARG A 18 15.91 -13.41 14.61
N TYR A 19 14.72 -13.00 15.00
CA TYR A 19 13.54 -13.85 15.04
C TYR A 19 12.94 -13.93 13.64
N THR A 20 12.56 -15.12 13.20
CA THR A 20 11.94 -15.27 11.90
C THR A 20 10.55 -14.64 11.90
N THR A 21 9.74 -14.97 12.90
CA THR A 21 8.42 -14.40 13.13
C THR A 21 7.94 -14.75 14.54
N PHE A 22 6.94 -14.03 15.05
CA PHE A 22 6.30 -14.31 16.33
C PHE A 22 4.80 -14.60 16.17
N PHE A 23 4.38 -15.20 15.11
CA PHE A 23 2.96 -15.35 14.85
C PHE A 23 2.57 -16.77 14.53
N HIS A 24 1.29 -17.03 14.69
CA HIS A 24 0.60 -18.21 14.20
C HIS A 24 -0.38 -17.75 13.13
N GLN A 25 -0.28 -18.31 11.95
CA GLN A 25 -1.14 -17.91 10.86
C GLN A 25 -1.48 -19.06 9.93
N PHE A 26 -2.56 -18.87 9.24
CA PHE A 26 -2.85 -19.54 7.98
C PHE A 26 -3.23 -18.47 6.95
N THR A 27 -2.98 -18.77 5.71
CA THR A 27 -3.22 -17.87 4.59
C THR A 27 -4.22 -18.49 3.65
N LEU A 28 -5.16 -17.69 3.22
CA LEU A 28 -6.03 -18.03 2.12
C LEU A 28 -5.47 -17.45 0.84
N MET A 29 -5.54 -18.23 -0.21
CA MET A 29 -5.25 -17.80 -1.56
C MET A 29 -6.45 -18.11 -2.45
N PHE A 30 -6.59 -17.35 -3.51
CA PHE A 30 -7.66 -17.53 -4.49
C PHE A 30 -7.03 -17.94 -5.82
N ASP A 31 -7.56 -18.97 -6.44
CA ASP A 31 -7.17 -19.36 -7.79
C ASP A 31 -7.86 -18.44 -8.84
N GLU A 32 -7.56 -18.69 -10.10
CA GLU A 32 -8.14 -17.93 -11.22
C GLU A 32 -9.67 -17.99 -11.29
N LEU A 33 -10.27 -19.03 -10.70
CA LEU A 33 -11.70 -19.20 -10.60
C LEU A 33 -12.29 -18.58 -9.32
N LYS A 34 -11.48 -17.79 -8.58
CA LYS A 34 -11.85 -17.19 -7.28
C LYS A 34 -12.18 -18.23 -6.21
N ARG A 35 -11.65 -19.45 -6.33
CA ARG A 35 -11.79 -20.48 -5.32
C ARG A 35 -10.71 -20.30 -4.26
N GLU A 36 -11.11 -20.41 -3.01
CA GLU A 36 -10.21 -20.30 -1.88
C GLU A 36 -9.29 -21.52 -1.80
N LYS A 37 -8.01 -21.26 -1.60
CA LYS A 37 -7.02 -22.28 -1.35
C LYS A 37 -6.32 -21.99 -0.03
N TYR A 38 -6.48 -22.90 0.90
CA TYR A 38 -5.91 -22.81 2.22
C TYR A 38 -4.45 -23.26 2.23
N VAL A 39 -3.60 -22.49 2.90
CA VAL A 39 -2.21 -22.83 3.16
C VAL A 39 -1.89 -22.56 4.62
N ASP A 40 -1.53 -23.61 5.34
CA ASP A 40 -1.00 -23.53 6.70
C ASP A 40 0.53 -23.60 6.63
N TRP A 41 1.17 -22.52 7.06
CA TRP A 41 2.63 -22.42 6.99
C TRP A 41 3.32 -22.73 8.30
N TYR A 42 2.74 -22.35 9.42
CA TYR A 42 3.41 -22.41 10.72
C TYR A 42 2.54 -22.94 11.85
N GLY A 43 1.44 -23.53 11.52
CA GLY A 43 0.56 -24.09 12.53
C GLY A 43 -0.03 -23.06 13.47
N TYR A 44 -1.13 -22.50 13.12
CA TYR A 44 -1.95 -21.68 14.02
C TYR A 44 -2.48 -22.46 15.24
N SER A 45 -2.21 -23.73 15.31
CA SER A 45 -2.61 -24.63 16.41
C SER A 45 -2.22 -24.15 17.80
N ALA A 46 -1.14 -23.40 17.93
CA ALA A 46 -0.77 -22.83 19.23
C ALA A 46 -1.74 -21.77 19.73
N SER A 47 -2.41 -21.05 18.84
CA SER A 47 -3.44 -20.06 19.21
C SER A 47 -4.77 -20.67 19.61
N VAL A 48 -4.92 -21.96 19.49
CA VAL A 48 -6.13 -22.74 19.82
C VAL A 48 -5.85 -23.87 20.82
N SER A 49 -4.76 -23.78 21.57
CA SER A 49 -4.51 -24.70 22.67
C SER A 49 -5.59 -24.55 23.77
N PRO A 50 -5.89 -25.60 24.56
CA PRO A 50 -6.86 -25.47 25.66
C PRO A 50 -6.58 -24.29 26.58
N TYR A 51 -5.34 -24.01 26.89
CA TYR A 51 -4.92 -22.86 27.68
C TYR A 51 -5.32 -21.54 27.03
N ILE A 52 -5.00 -21.36 25.77
CA ILE A 52 -5.31 -20.13 25.04
C ILE A 52 -6.83 -19.92 24.89
N LEU A 53 -7.60 -20.98 24.65
CA LEU A 53 -9.04 -20.89 24.56
C LEU A 53 -9.68 -20.48 25.90
N GLU A 54 -9.13 -20.98 27.01
CA GLU A 54 -9.54 -20.56 28.34
C GLU A 54 -9.20 -19.08 28.62
N GLN A 55 -8.03 -18.60 28.19
CA GLN A 55 -7.66 -17.19 28.32
C GLN A 55 -8.56 -16.29 27.45
N PHE A 56 -8.88 -16.71 26.24
CA PHE A 56 -9.82 -16.00 25.37
C PHE A 56 -11.19 -15.85 26.04
N GLU A 57 -11.75 -16.95 26.57
CA GLU A 57 -13.04 -16.91 27.25
C GLU A 57 -13.04 -16.00 28.48
N LYS A 58 -11.96 -16.00 29.26
CA LYS A 58 -11.80 -15.11 30.43
C LYS A 58 -11.74 -13.64 30.02
N GLU A 59 -11.04 -13.32 28.95
CA GLU A 59 -10.82 -11.94 28.52
C GLU A 59 -12.04 -11.38 27.78
N MET A 60 -12.62 -12.16 26.87
CA MET A 60 -13.72 -11.70 26.01
C MET A 60 -15.11 -11.88 26.64
N GLY A 61 -15.23 -12.71 27.66
CA GLY A 61 -16.52 -12.97 28.36
C GLY A 61 -17.45 -13.91 27.60
N TYR A 62 -16.96 -14.57 26.54
CA TYR A 62 -17.74 -15.56 25.79
C TYR A 62 -16.83 -16.68 25.25
N LYS A 63 -17.45 -17.84 24.96
CA LYS A 63 -16.72 -19.00 24.48
C LYS A 63 -16.18 -18.82 23.07
N PHE A 64 -14.94 -19.26 22.89
CA PHE A 64 -14.35 -19.36 21.56
C PHE A 64 -15.12 -20.34 20.67
N ARG A 65 -15.20 -19.99 19.39
CA ARG A 65 -15.73 -20.85 18.33
C ARG A 65 -14.78 -20.84 17.12
N PRO A 66 -14.62 -21.97 16.41
CA PRO A 66 -13.76 -22.04 15.24
C PRO A 66 -14.08 -20.99 14.16
N GLU A 67 -15.36 -20.62 14.06
CA GLU A 67 -15.84 -19.61 13.10
C GLU A 67 -15.23 -18.22 13.33
N TYR A 68 -14.71 -17.95 14.54
CA TYR A 68 -14.05 -16.67 14.83
C TYR A 68 -12.69 -16.57 14.14
N ILE A 69 -11.99 -17.68 13.90
CA ILE A 69 -10.76 -17.72 13.10
C ILE A 69 -11.05 -17.45 11.63
N ILE A 70 -12.12 -18.07 11.14
CA ILE A 70 -12.50 -18.06 9.73
C ILE A 70 -13.56 -17.01 9.40
N ASP A 71 -13.76 -16.03 10.28
CA ASP A 71 -14.66 -14.90 10.13
C ASP A 71 -16.05 -15.30 9.61
N GLN A 72 -16.76 -16.08 10.44
CA GLN A 72 -18.11 -16.59 10.16
C GLN A 72 -18.22 -17.51 8.92
N GLY A 73 -17.17 -18.23 8.62
CA GLY A 73 -17.14 -19.18 7.50
C GLY A 73 -16.63 -18.61 6.19
N TYR A 74 -16.21 -17.33 6.17
CA TYR A 74 -15.62 -16.72 4.99
C TYR A 74 -14.10 -16.67 5.03
N TYR A 75 -13.53 -17.22 6.07
CA TYR A 75 -12.11 -17.22 6.32
C TYR A 75 -11.51 -15.81 6.48
N ASN A 76 -10.31 -15.73 6.99
CA ASN A 76 -9.59 -14.48 7.14
C ASN A 76 -9.00 -14.03 5.80
N ASN A 77 -9.77 -13.37 4.97
CA ASN A 77 -9.28 -12.86 3.71
C ASN A 77 -9.49 -11.34 3.57
N GLN A 78 -8.62 -10.72 2.79
CA GLN A 78 -8.65 -9.27 2.58
C GLN A 78 -9.88 -8.75 1.84
N TYR A 79 -10.65 -9.63 1.23
CA TYR A 79 -11.84 -9.23 0.49
C TYR A 79 -13.07 -9.09 1.38
N ARG A 80 -13.02 -9.67 2.57
CA ARG A 80 -14.13 -9.59 3.48
C ARG A 80 -13.94 -8.46 4.50
N VAL A 81 -14.99 -7.72 4.77
CA VAL A 81 -15.04 -6.80 5.90
C VAL A 81 -14.99 -7.60 7.20
N PRO A 82 -14.03 -7.33 8.10
CA PRO A 82 -13.87 -8.12 9.32
C PRO A 82 -15.08 -8.05 10.24
N GLY A 83 -15.60 -9.21 10.65
CA GLY A 83 -16.66 -9.33 11.67
C GLY A 83 -16.16 -9.00 13.08
N LYS A 84 -17.10 -8.80 14.00
CA LYS A 84 -16.77 -8.44 15.40
C LYS A 84 -15.93 -9.50 16.10
N GLU A 85 -16.39 -10.75 16.09
CA GLU A 85 -15.72 -11.86 16.79
C GLU A 85 -14.35 -12.15 16.19
N TYR A 86 -14.21 -11.98 14.88
CA TYR A 86 -12.91 -12.06 14.20
C TYR A 86 -11.98 -10.93 14.69
N LYS A 87 -12.45 -9.68 14.79
CA LYS A 87 -11.67 -8.56 15.34
C LYS A 87 -11.26 -8.82 16.80
N ASP A 88 -12.17 -9.34 17.62
CA ASP A 88 -11.91 -9.69 19.03
C ASP A 88 -10.85 -10.78 19.14
N PHE A 89 -10.94 -11.84 18.33
CA PHE A 89 -9.94 -12.90 18.28
C PHE A 89 -8.57 -12.39 17.81
N GLN A 90 -8.53 -11.55 16.81
CA GLN A 90 -7.28 -10.94 16.33
C GLN A 90 -6.63 -10.05 17.40
N ALA A 91 -7.43 -9.26 18.09
CA ALA A 91 -6.95 -8.39 19.17
C ALA A 91 -6.41 -9.21 20.36
N PHE A 92 -7.11 -10.25 20.77
CA PHE A 92 -6.64 -11.20 21.79
C PHE A 92 -5.31 -11.85 21.38
N GLN A 93 -5.25 -12.38 20.14
CA GLN A 93 -4.06 -13.04 19.62
C GLN A 93 -2.85 -12.10 19.57
N ARG A 94 -3.04 -10.84 19.17
CA ARG A 94 -1.96 -9.83 19.18
C ARG A 94 -1.40 -9.63 20.59
N ARG A 95 -2.26 -9.49 21.60
CA ARG A 95 -1.80 -9.30 22.99
C ARG A 95 -1.00 -10.49 23.51
N GLU A 96 -1.48 -11.71 23.28
CA GLU A 96 -0.78 -12.93 23.71
C GLU A 96 0.56 -13.12 22.99
N VAL A 97 0.59 -12.88 21.66
CA VAL A 97 1.83 -12.96 20.90
C VAL A 97 2.82 -11.87 21.31
N ALA A 98 2.36 -10.63 21.48
CA ALA A 98 3.22 -9.52 21.92
C ALA A 98 3.84 -9.77 23.30
N LYS A 99 3.06 -10.33 24.24
CA LYS A 99 3.54 -10.73 25.56
C LYS A 99 4.68 -11.77 25.49
N LEU A 100 4.47 -12.84 24.73
CA LEU A 100 5.51 -13.87 24.56
C LEU A 100 6.73 -13.35 23.80
N ALA A 101 6.51 -12.53 22.78
CA ALA A 101 7.61 -11.90 22.03
C ALA A 101 8.42 -10.98 22.93
N LYS A 102 7.77 -10.19 23.79
CA LYS A 102 8.46 -9.33 24.76
C LYS A 102 9.37 -10.12 25.69
N GLU A 103 8.92 -11.23 26.23
CA GLU A 103 9.77 -12.08 27.09
C GLU A 103 11.04 -12.55 26.38
N MET A 104 10.96 -12.88 25.08
CA MET A 104 12.12 -13.27 24.28
C MET A 104 13.06 -12.08 24.01
N VAL A 105 12.50 -10.93 23.71
CA VAL A 105 13.26 -9.69 23.47
C VAL A 105 13.95 -9.25 24.75
N ASP A 106 13.28 -9.28 25.91
CA ASP A 106 13.86 -8.93 27.19
C ASP A 106 15.08 -9.83 27.53
N ILE A 107 14.98 -11.14 27.29
CA ILE A 107 16.12 -12.07 27.47
C ILE A 107 17.28 -11.71 26.53
N THR A 108 16.98 -11.34 25.29
CA THR A 108 18.01 -10.92 24.32
C THR A 108 18.74 -9.68 24.80
N HIS A 109 18.02 -8.69 25.29
CA HIS A 109 18.58 -7.45 25.84
C HIS A 109 19.37 -7.68 27.12
N GLU A 110 18.89 -8.55 28.02
CA GLU A 110 19.63 -8.94 29.24
C GLU A 110 21.00 -9.57 28.91
N CYS A 111 21.09 -10.25 27.76
CA CYS A 111 22.35 -10.79 27.24
C CYS A 111 23.19 -9.77 26.46
N GLY A 112 22.80 -8.50 26.43
CA GLY A 112 23.53 -7.41 25.77
C GLY A 112 23.45 -7.47 24.22
N LYS A 113 22.43 -8.07 23.67
CA LYS A 113 22.25 -8.23 22.21
C LYS A 113 21.02 -7.47 21.72
N GLU A 114 21.03 -7.07 20.46
CA GLU A 114 19.86 -6.48 19.80
C GLU A 114 18.88 -7.55 19.33
N ALA A 115 17.59 -7.23 19.39
CA ALA A 115 16.50 -8.07 18.92
C ALA A 115 15.93 -7.54 17.60
N MET A 116 15.97 -8.35 16.56
CA MET A 116 15.41 -8.02 15.24
C MET A 116 14.36 -9.04 14.86
N MET A 117 13.27 -8.60 14.24
CA MET A 117 12.26 -9.49 13.68
C MET A 117 12.26 -9.44 12.15
N PHE A 118 12.26 -10.62 11.53
CA PHE A 118 11.92 -10.72 10.12
C PHE A 118 10.40 -10.54 9.98
N TRP A 119 10.04 -9.44 9.32
CA TRP A 119 8.68 -9.14 8.97
C TRP A 119 8.33 -9.83 7.67
N GLY A 120 7.69 -10.96 7.77
CA GLY A 120 7.07 -11.62 6.63
C GLY A 120 5.73 -10.97 6.30
N ASP A 121 5.07 -11.52 5.32
CA ASP A 121 3.85 -10.95 4.76
C ASP A 121 2.63 -11.07 5.67
N HIS A 122 2.74 -11.81 6.73
CA HIS A 122 1.63 -12.24 7.54
C HIS A 122 1.94 -12.01 9.00
N GLY A 123 1.84 -10.80 9.40
CA GLY A 123 2.12 -10.45 10.78
C GLY A 123 0.95 -10.55 11.74
N ILE A 124 0.04 -11.50 11.54
CA ILE A 124 -1.07 -11.71 12.48
C ILE A 124 -0.52 -11.97 13.88
N GLY A 125 -0.85 -11.09 14.82
CA GLY A 125 -0.33 -11.12 16.20
C GLY A 125 0.87 -10.21 16.43
N THR A 126 1.59 -9.79 15.39
CA THR A 126 2.70 -8.84 15.49
C THR A 126 2.59 -7.73 14.44
N GLU A 127 1.36 -7.34 14.08
CA GLU A 127 1.17 -6.23 13.15
C GLU A 127 1.84 -4.97 13.68
N PRO A 128 2.84 -4.41 12.96
CA PRO A 128 3.69 -3.33 13.48
C PRO A 128 2.98 -1.98 13.59
N PHE A 129 1.78 -1.90 13.08
CA PHE A 129 0.92 -0.72 13.13
C PHE A 129 -0.13 -0.78 14.26
N ARG A 130 -0.05 -1.77 15.15
CA ARG A 130 -0.92 -1.89 16.31
C ARG A 130 -0.18 -1.52 17.58
N GLU A 131 -0.92 -1.05 18.57
CA GLU A 131 -0.36 -0.58 19.85
C GLU A 131 0.48 -1.65 20.57
N GLU A 132 0.09 -2.90 20.46
CA GLU A 132 0.79 -4.02 21.08
C GLU A 132 2.22 -4.19 20.54
N PHE A 133 2.48 -3.85 19.27
CA PHE A 133 3.79 -4.01 18.66
C PHE A 133 4.88 -3.20 19.40
N ALA A 134 4.60 -1.96 19.75
CA ALA A 134 5.54 -1.11 20.47
C ALA A 134 5.94 -1.69 21.84
N THR A 135 5.05 -2.49 22.46
CA THR A 135 5.31 -3.11 23.77
C THR A 135 6.35 -4.24 23.70
N ILE A 136 6.59 -4.81 22.52
CA ILE A 136 7.55 -5.90 22.32
C ILE A 136 8.98 -5.42 22.56
N GLY A 137 9.30 -4.18 22.16
CA GLY A 137 10.61 -3.58 22.37
C GLY A 137 11.70 -4.03 21.39
N LEU A 138 11.31 -4.41 20.16
CA LEU A 138 12.26 -4.75 19.09
C LEU A 138 13.16 -3.57 18.75
N ASP A 139 14.45 -3.85 18.49
CA ASP A 139 15.40 -2.85 18.00
C ASP A 139 15.24 -2.60 16.51
N ALA A 140 14.92 -3.64 15.76
CA ALA A 140 14.81 -3.55 14.30
C ALA A 140 13.79 -4.50 13.70
N VAL A 141 13.36 -4.16 12.50
CA VAL A 141 12.59 -5.03 11.63
C VAL A 141 13.24 -5.14 10.27
N VAL A 142 13.13 -6.32 9.65
CA VAL A 142 13.62 -6.58 8.30
C VAL A 142 12.53 -7.25 7.48
N GLY A 143 12.36 -6.84 6.23
CA GLY A 143 11.39 -7.44 5.33
C GLY A 143 11.86 -7.42 3.88
N SER A 144 11.18 -8.18 3.03
CA SER A 144 11.45 -8.20 1.60
C SER A 144 10.99 -6.90 0.95
N VAL A 145 11.82 -6.32 0.10
CA VAL A 145 11.51 -5.12 -0.67
C VAL A 145 11.78 -5.38 -2.15
N GLY A 146 10.72 -5.38 -2.94
CA GLY A 146 10.78 -5.58 -4.39
C GLY A 146 9.93 -4.56 -5.15
N ASN A 147 9.12 -3.78 -4.42
CA ASN A 147 8.28 -2.72 -5.00
C ASN A 147 7.91 -1.69 -3.93
N GLY A 148 7.15 -0.68 -4.30
CA GLY A 148 6.73 0.38 -3.39
C GLY A 148 5.85 -0.10 -2.25
N SER A 149 4.94 -1.03 -2.50
CA SER A 149 4.05 -1.58 -1.49
C SER A 149 4.82 -2.35 -0.42
N THR A 150 5.72 -3.23 -0.82
CA THR A 150 6.54 -4.02 0.11
C THR A 150 7.52 -3.15 0.90
N LEU A 151 8.08 -2.12 0.26
CA LEU A 151 8.89 -1.15 0.98
C LEU A 151 8.10 -0.42 2.06
N ARG A 152 6.90 0.08 1.74
CA ARG A 152 6.07 0.81 2.71
C ARG A 152 5.64 -0.03 3.90
N LEU A 153 5.46 -1.33 3.72
CA LEU A 153 5.21 -2.24 4.85
C LEU A 153 6.31 -2.19 5.90
N ILE A 154 7.53 -1.89 5.51
CA ILE A 154 8.69 -1.80 6.40
C ILE A 154 8.97 -0.35 6.81
N SER A 155 9.00 0.57 5.86
CA SER A 155 9.36 1.97 6.13
C SER A 155 8.31 2.74 6.94
N ASP A 156 7.07 2.29 6.95
CA ASP A 156 5.99 2.88 7.77
C ASP A 156 5.95 2.33 9.21
N ILE A 157 6.87 1.42 9.59
CA ILE A 157 6.96 0.88 10.95
C ILE A 157 7.59 1.91 11.87
N GLU A 158 6.89 2.23 12.95
CA GLU A 158 7.35 3.11 14.01
C GLU A 158 7.80 2.32 15.25
N GLY A 159 8.57 2.96 16.12
CA GLY A 159 8.96 2.38 17.41
C GLY A 159 10.11 1.38 17.36
N VAL A 160 10.87 1.32 16.26
CA VAL A 160 12.11 0.56 16.11
C VAL A 160 13.29 1.52 15.87
N LYS A 161 14.51 1.09 16.22
CA LYS A 161 15.71 1.91 16.02
C LYS A 161 16.09 2.04 14.55
N TYR A 162 15.88 0.95 13.76
CA TYR A 162 16.17 0.95 12.34
C TYR A 162 15.29 -0.08 11.58
N THR A 163 15.10 0.21 10.31
CA THR A 163 14.40 -0.64 9.36
C THR A 163 15.37 -1.19 8.32
N GLU A 164 15.18 -2.43 7.90
CA GLU A 164 16.05 -3.10 6.93
C GLU A 164 15.23 -3.70 5.79
N GLY A 165 15.62 -3.38 4.56
CA GLY A 165 15.07 -3.99 3.35
C GLY A 165 15.91 -5.19 2.93
N ARG A 166 15.29 -6.35 2.78
CA ARG A 166 15.88 -7.49 2.12
C ARG A 166 15.59 -7.41 0.64
N PHE A 167 16.57 -6.93 -0.12
CA PHE A 167 16.49 -6.89 -1.56
C PHE A 167 16.60 -8.31 -2.11
N LEU A 168 15.57 -8.76 -2.76
CA LEU A 168 15.42 -10.14 -3.15
C LEU A 168 14.60 -10.24 -4.42
N PRO A 169 15.19 -10.68 -5.53
CA PRO A 169 14.41 -11.34 -6.56
C PRO A 169 13.71 -12.52 -5.90
N TYR A 170 12.44 -12.70 -6.25
CA TYR A 170 11.64 -13.65 -5.51
C TYR A 170 11.99 -15.06 -5.92
N PHE A 171 12.32 -15.81 -5.02
CA PHE A 171 12.47 -17.21 -4.74
C PHE A 171 13.54 -18.00 -5.45
N PHE A 172 14.30 -18.41 -4.64
CA PHE A 172 15.29 -19.41 -4.53
C PHE A 172 15.45 -20.27 -5.81
N PRO A 173 14.79 -21.40 -6.00
CA PRO A 173 14.92 -22.16 -7.22
C PRO A 173 14.10 -21.60 -8.38
N ASP A 174 13.10 -20.77 -8.13
CA ASP A 174 12.26 -20.20 -9.18
C ASP A 174 12.97 -19.10 -9.97
N THR A 175 13.92 -18.43 -9.34
CA THR A 175 14.74 -17.39 -9.95
C THR A 175 16.15 -17.91 -10.26
N PHE A 176 16.75 -18.65 -9.32
CA PHE A 176 18.13 -19.12 -9.40
C PHE A 176 18.22 -20.57 -9.91
N HIS A 177 18.00 -20.75 -11.19
CA HIS A 177 18.10 -22.03 -11.89
C HIS A 177 18.77 -21.85 -13.25
N GLU A 178 19.21 -22.93 -13.87
CA GLU A 178 19.77 -22.89 -15.23
C GLU A 178 18.75 -22.28 -16.21
N GLY A 179 19.15 -21.22 -16.90
CA GLY A 179 18.30 -20.44 -17.81
C GLY A 179 17.44 -19.37 -17.14
N GLY A 180 17.51 -19.22 -15.80
CA GLY A 180 16.90 -18.10 -15.08
C GLY A 180 17.68 -16.80 -15.26
N ASP A 181 17.02 -15.67 -15.08
CA ASP A 181 17.61 -14.33 -15.18
C ASP A 181 17.39 -13.51 -13.90
N PRO A 182 18.16 -13.81 -12.83
CA PRO A 182 18.01 -13.09 -11.57
C PRO A 182 18.41 -11.59 -11.66
N VAL A 183 19.25 -11.23 -12.62
CA VAL A 183 19.65 -9.84 -12.83
C VAL A 183 18.48 -9.02 -13.37
N LYS A 184 17.75 -9.56 -14.33
CA LYS A 184 16.56 -8.89 -14.89
C LYS A 184 15.52 -8.65 -13.81
N GLU A 185 15.18 -9.68 -13.04
CA GLU A 185 14.21 -9.57 -11.94
C GLU A 185 14.67 -8.56 -10.87
N ALA A 186 15.96 -8.59 -10.53
CA ALA A 186 16.54 -7.63 -9.59
C ALA A 186 16.45 -6.19 -10.11
N LYS A 187 16.67 -5.96 -11.39
CA LYS A 187 16.54 -4.65 -12.03
C LYS A 187 15.10 -4.13 -11.97
N GLU A 188 14.13 -4.97 -12.30
CA GLU A 188 12.70 -4.63 -12.22
C GLU A 188 12.31 -4.28 -10.77
N ASN A 189 12.73 -5.07 -9.81
CA ASN A 189 12.47 -4.84 -8.39
C ASN A 189 13.13 -3.56 -7.86
N TRP A 190 14.38 -3.29 -8.29
CA TRP A 190 15.11 -2.12 -7.79
C TRP A 190 14.49 -0.80 -8.25
N VAL A 191 14.07 -0.70 -9.48
CA VAL A 191 13.43 0.52 -10.01
C VAL A 191 12.20 0.91 -9.21
N THR A 192 11.34 -0.05 -8.87
CA THR A 192 10.13 0.20 -8.09
C THR A 192 10.42 0.43 -6.61
N ALA A 193 11.34 -0.33 -6.02
CA ALA A 193 11.77 -0.15 -4.63
C ALA A 193 12.45 1.21 -4.43
N ARG A 194 13.35 1.62 -5.33
CA ARG A 194 14.07 2.90 -5.27
C ARG A 194 13.14 4.10 -5.23
N ARG A 195 12.08 4.11 -6.04
CA ARG A 195 11.06 5.16 -6.02
C ARG A 195 10.47 5.35 -4.61
N ALA A 196 10.11 4.26 -3.98
CA ALA A 196 9.55 4.29 -2.64
C ALA A 196 10.57 4.66 -1.57
N ILE A 197 11.84 4.21 -1.69
CA ILE A 197 12.94 4.59 -0.80
C ILE A 197 13.15 6.11 -0.81
N LEU A 198 13.08 6.73 -1.98
CA LEU A 198 13.21 8.18 -2.13
C LEU A 198 12.08 8.97 -1.46
N ARG A 199 10.93 8.33 -1.22
CA ARG A 199 9.78 8.95 -0.51
C ARG A 199 9.69 8.58 0.96
N LYS A 200 10.02 7.34 1.29
CA LYS A 200 9.99 6.77 2.66
C LYS A 200 11.26 5.95 2.87
N PRO A 201 12.36 6.57 3.26
CA PRO A 201 13.64 5.89 3.44
C PRO A 201 13.56 4.74 4.45
N ILE A 202 14.35 3.70 4.20
CA ILE A 202 14.73 2.68 5.16
C ILE A 202 16.21 2.87 5.53
N ASP A 203 16.65 2.29 6.66
CA ASP A 203 18.00 2.53 7.18
C ASP A 203 19.05 1.61 6.57
N ARG A 204 18.66 0.40 6.15
CA ARG A 204 19.58 -0.62 5.61
C ARG A 204 18.94 -1.37 4.44
N ILE A 205 19.78 -1.81 3.53
CA ILE A 205 19.40 -2.74 2.46
C ILE A 205 20.53 -3.75 2.22
N GLY A 206 20.15 -4.95 1.80
CA GLY A 206 21.08 -5.99 1.40
C GLY A 206 20.38 -7.19 0.75
N TYR A 207 21.17 -8.10 0.18
CA TYR A 207 20.66 -9.35 -0.34
C TYR A 207 20.19 -10.26 0.79
N GLY A 208 18.99 -10.80 0.67
CA GLY A 208 18.36 -11.58 1.72
C GLY A 208 17.97 -13.01 1.35
N GLY A 209 18.48 -13.55 0.25
CA GLY A 209 18.21 -14.91 -0.21
C GLY A 209 19.21 -15.96 0.27
N TYR A 210 19.15 -17.16 -0.31
CA TYR A 210 20.15 -18.19 -0.08
C TYR A 210 21.44 -17.88 -0.85
N LEU A 211 22.46 -17.46 -0.12
CA LEU A 211 23.74 -17.06 -0.71
C LEU A 211 24.34 -18.15 -1.60
N LYS A 212 24.20 -19.43 -1.20
CA LYS A 212 24.71 -20.55 -2.00
C LYS A 212 24.13 -20.62 -3.42
N LEU A 213 22.84 -20.29 -3.59
CA LEU A 213 22.23 -20.24 -4.92
C LEU A 213 22.73 -19.04 -5.72
N ALA A 214 22.90 -17.90 -5.07
CA ALA A 214 23.38 -16.69 -5.72
C ALA A 214 24.83 -16.77 -6.18
N LEU A 215 25.67 -17.62 -5.54
CA LEU A 215 27.07 -17.81 -5.93
C LEU A 215 27.25 -18.36 -7.35
N ASP A 216 26.27 -19.08 -7.88
CA ASP A 216 26.29 -19.57 -9.24
C ASP A 216 25.94 -18.50 -10.28
N PHE A 217 25.59 -17.27 -9.83
CA PHE A 217 25.19 -16.13 -10.65
C PHE A 217 26.04 -14.87 -10.31
N PRO A 218 27.31 -14.82 -10.70
CA PRO A 218 28.21 -13.74 -10.34
C PRO A 218 27.71 -12.36 -10.80
N GLU A 219 27.11 -12.25 -11.99
CA GLU A 219 26.53 -10.99 -12.47
C GLU A 219 25.40 -10.45 -11.59
N PHE A 220 24.65 -11.34 -10.93
CA PHE A 220 23.66 -10.93 -9.96
C PHE A 220 24.32 -10.35 -8.70
N LEU A 221 25.41 -10.95 -8.21
CA LEU A 221 26.14 -10.44 -7.05
C LEU A 221 26.75 -9.06 -7.35
N ASP A 222 27.33 -8.86 -8.54
CA ASP A 222 27.84 -7.56 -8.99
C ASP A 222 26.72 -6.51 -9.06
N TYR A 223 25.54 -6.91 -9.52
CA TYR A 223 24.37 -6.02 -9.52
C TYR A 223 23.91 -5.67 -8.10
N VAL A 224 23.86 -6.63 -7.17
CA VAL A 224 23.53 -6.36 -5.76
C VAL A 224 24.53 -5.39 -5.13
N GLU A 225 25.84 -5.53 -5.42
CA GLU A 225 26.84 -4.58 -4.98
C GLU A 225 26.55 -3.16 -5.52
N SER A 226 26.20 -3.04 -6.79
CA SER A 226 25.83 -1.75 -7.39
C SER A 226 24.61 -1.13 -6.70
N VAL A 227 23.57 -1.93 -6.40
CA VAL A 227 22.39 -1.49 -5.65
C VAL A 227 22.76 -1.00 -4.25
N CYS A 228 23.65 -1.73 -3.55
CA CYS A 228 24.09 -1.31 -2.22
C CYS A 228 24.88 0.01 -2.27
N ASN A 229 25.67 0.24 -3.29
CA ASN A 229 26.41 1.49 -3.47
C ASN A 229 25.48 2.66 -3.79
N GLU A 230 24.53 2.47 -4.70
CA GLU A 230 23.49 3.46 -5.00
C GLU A 230 22.66 3.76 -3.74
N PHE A 231 22.26 2.73 -2.97
CA PHE A 231 21.50 2.94 -1.74
C PHE A 231 22.25 3.79 -0.71
N ARG A 232 23.56 3.60 -0.55
CA ARG A 232 24.38 4.45 0.34
C ARG A 232 24.33 5.91 -0.11
N GLU A 233 24.41 6.16 -1.40
CA GLU A 233 24.29 7.51 -1.96
C GLU A 233 22.91 8.12 -1.67
N LEU A 234 21.82 7.36 -1.91
CA LEU A 234 20.46 7.78 -1.57
C LEU A 234 20.33 8.11 -0.08
N TYR A 235 20.80 7.22 0.79
CA TYR A 235 20.74 7.39 2.23
C TYR A 235 21.46 8.66 2.70
N GLU A 236 22.72 8.87 2.26
CA GLU A 236 23.50 10.05 2.66
C GLU A 236 22.89 11.37 2.14
N ASN A 237 22.21 11.38 1.00
CA ASN A 237 21.56 12.57 0.47
C ASN A 237 20.18 12.85 1.11
N ALA A 238 19.41 11.81 1.46
CA ALA A 238 18.09 11.92 2.04
C ALA A 238 18.08 11.93 3.59
N LYS A 239 19.19 11.55 4.24
CA LYS A 239 19.35 11.37 5.66
C LYS A 239 18.78 12.51 6.50
N GLY A 240 17.99 12.14 7.50
CA GLY A 240 17.46 13.07 8.49
C GLY A 240 16.33 13.98 7.98
N THR A 241 15.80 13.74 6.77
CA THR A 241 14.69 14.53 6.25
C THR A 241 13.73 13.68 5.41
N THR A 242 12.49 14.14 5.33
CA THR A 242 11.49 13.63 4.40
C THR A 242 11.44 14.51 3.16
N PRO A 243 11.18 13.96 1.97
CA PRO A 243 11.05 14.76 0.77
C PRO A 243 9.81 15.67 0.83
N TYR A 244 9.86 16.74 0.07
CA TYR A 244 8.75 17.66 -0.07
C TYR A 244 7.51 16.95 -0.59
N CYS A 245 6.36 17.23 0.05
CA CYS A 245 5.05 16.71 -0.32
C CYS A 245 4.12 17.87 -0.68
N VAL A 246 3.43 17.76 -1.80
CA VAL A 246 2.54 18.81 -2.31
C VAL A 246 1.16 18.76 -1.68
N LYS A 247 0.67 17.57 -1.31
CA LYS A 247 -0.64 17.33 -0.70
C LYS A 247 -0.60 16.11 0.23
N LYS A 248 -1.60 16.04 1.13
CA LYS A 248 -1.80 14.94 2.06
C LYS A 248 -2.94 14.05 1.60
N VAL A 249 -2.66 12.78 1.40
CA VAL A 249 -3.59 11.79 0.86
C VAL A 249 -3.85 10.70 1.88
N ALA A 250 -5.12 10.36 2.09
CA ALA A 250 -5.51 9.23 2.92
C ALA A 250 -6.13 8.11 2.05
N VAL A 251 -5.64 6.89 2.20
CA VAL A 251 -6.27 5.69 1.64
C VAL A 251 -7.18 5.10 2.71
N LEU A 252 -8.49 5.05 2.41
CA LEU A 252 -9.52 4.56 3.32
C LEU A 252 -9.78 3.07 3.08
N ASN A 253 -9.64 2.27 4.12
CA ASN A 253 -9.97 0.84 4.11
C ASN A 253 -10.39 0.35 5.52
N SER A 254 -10.74 -0.92 5.67
CA SER A 254 -11.18 -1.47 6.96
C SER A 254 -10.06 -1.61 8.01
N TRP A 255 -8.80 -1.50 7.63
CA TRP A 255 -7.66 -1.75 8.53
C TRP A 255 -6.93 -0.49 8.96
N GLY A 256 -7.03 0.60 8.21
CA GLY A 256 -6.25 1.81 8.41
C GLY A 256 -4.75 1.63 8.14
N LYS A 257 -4.36 0.59 7.45
CA LYS A 257 -2.97 0.27 7.08
C LYS A 257 -2.93 -0.57 5.79
N ILE A 258 -1.75 -0.66 5.19
CA ILE A 258 -1.50 -1.65 4.15
C ILE A 258 -1.54 -3.04 4.80
N ARG A 259 -2.28 -3.96 4.19
CA ARG A 259 -2.21 -5.37 4.56
C ARG A 259 -1.21 -6.08 3.66
N SER A 260 -0.24 -6.75 4.27
CA SER A 260 0.86 -7.40 3.56
C SER A 260 0.40 -8.39 2.51
N TRP A 261 -0.43 -9.30 2.89
CA TRP A 261 -0.94 -10.33 2.00
C TRP A 261 -1.98 -9.84 0.99
N GLY A 262 -2.42 -8.57 1.09
CA GLY A 262 -3.20 -7.89 0.07
C GLY A 262 -2.37 -7.15 -0.96
N CYS A 263 -1.09 -6.91 -0.70
CA CYS A 263 -0.21 -6.07 -1.49
C CYS A 263 0.92 -6.84 -2.16
N HIS A 264 1.20 -8.06 -1.72
CA HIS A 264 2.27 -8.82 -2.29
C HIS A 264 2.06 -10.34 -2.25
N MET A 265 2.70 -11.01 -3.12
CA MET A 265 2.43 -12.34 -3.60
C MET A 265 3.47 -13.32 -3.06
N VAL A 266 3.68 -13.35 -1.76
CA VAL A 266 4.73 -14.15 -1.16
C VAL A 266 4.50 -15.64 -1.29
N HIS A 267 3.29 -16.02 -1.52
CA HIS A 267 2.95 -17.42 -1.50
C HIS A 267 3.04 -18.13 -2.83
N HIS A 268 3.89 -17.70 -3.72
CA HIS A 268 3.89 -18.21 -5.10
C HIS A 268 2.51 -18.15 -5.71
N ALA A 269 1.83 -17.15 -5.27
CA ALA A 269 0.42 -17.32 -5.27
C ALA A 269 -0.13 -16.64 -6.43
N LEU A 270 -1.00 -17.10 -6.73
CA LEU A 270 -2.17 -16.75 -7.42
C LEU A 270 -2.31 -15.26 -7.46
N TYR A 271 -2.09 -14.72 -8.63
CA TYR A 271 -2.33 -13.33 -8.92
C TYR A 271 -3.78 -12.96 -8.56
N GLN A 272 -3.93 -11.98 -7.70
CA GLN A 272 -5.23 -11.52 -7.26
C GLN A 272 -5.73 -10.42 -8.20
N LYS A 273 -6.35 -10.82 -9.28
CA LYS A 273 -6.88 -9.90 -10.29
C LYS A 273 -7.87 -8.88 -9.73
N GLN A 274 -8.56 -9.23 -8.65
CA GLN A 274 -9.53 -8.37 -7.99
C GLN A 274 -8.92 -7.13 -7.35
N ASN A 275 -7.65 -7.17 -7.00
CA ASN A 275 -6.97 -6.06 -6.31
C ASN A 275 -6.12 -5.20 -7.22
N TYR A 276 -6.15 -5.38 -8.53
CA TYR A 276 -5.22 -4.68 -9.41
C TYR A 276 -5.28 -3.15 -9.24
N SER A 277 -6.47 -2.59 -9.00
CA SER A 277 -6.62 -1.16 -8.76
C SER A 277 -6.04 -0.73 -7.40
N TYR A 278 -6.28 -1.52 -6.34
CA TYR A 278 -5.70 -1.21 -5.03
C TYR A 278 -4.17 -1.26 -5.07
N ALA A 279 -3.60 -2.32 -5.63
CA ALA A 279 -2.15 -2.44 -5.80
C ALA A 279 -1.60 -1.32 -6.69
N GLY A 280 -2.31 -0.98 -7.76
CA GLY A 280 -1.94 0.10 -8.68
C GLY A 280 -1.88 1.48 -8.01
N ILE A 281 -2.88 1.80 -7.19
CA ILE A 281 -2.91 3.04 -6.41
C ILE A 281 -1.75 3.10 -5.42
N ILE A 282 -1.51 2.03 -4.65
CA ILE A 282 -0.43 2.00 -3.66
C ILE A 282 0.94 2.16 -4.34
N GLU A 283 1.16 1.47 -5.45
CA GLU A 283 2.42 1.57 -6.20
C GLU A 283 2.61 2.97 -6.81
N ALA A 284 1.58 3.55 -7.39
CA ALA A 284 1.62 4.92 -7.92
C ALA A 284 1.93 5.95 -6.81
N LEU A 285 1.27 5.85 -5.66
CA LEU A 285 1.49 6.74 -4.52
C LEU A 285 2.89 6.59 -3.90
N SER A 286 3.50 5.41 -4.02
CA SER A 286 4.80 5.14 -3.40
C SER A 286 5.94 6.00 -3.97
N GLY A 287 5.87 6.43 -5.24
CA GLY A 287 6.85 7.35 -5.84
C GLY A 287 6.36 8.80 -5.99
N ALA A 288 5.09 9.06 -5.72
CA ALA A 288 4.49 10.37 -5.92
C ALA A 288 4.80 11.36 -4.77
N PRO A 289 4.82 12.69 -5.04
CA PRO A 289 5.18 13.70 -4.05
C PRO A 289 4.01 14.03 -3.10
N PHE A 290 3.39 13.00 -2.53
CA PHE A 290 2.31 13.11 -1.56
C PHE A 290 2.72 12.56 -0.19
N ASP A 291 2.19 13.17 0.86
CA ASP A 291 2.19 12.57 2.19
C ASP A 291 1.01 11.61 2.28
N VAL A 292 1.31 10.31 2.28
CA VAL A 292 0.31 9.24 2.19
C VAL A 292 0.16 8.54 3.52
N LYS A 293 -1.07 8.55 4.03
CA LYS A 293 -1.45 7.77 5.21
C LYS A 293 -2.62 6.83 4.91
N PHE A 294 -2.85 5.90 5.81
CA PHE A 294 -3.99 4.99 5.76
C PHE A 294 -4.92 5.31 6.93
N ILE A 295 -6.22 5.32 6.68
CA ILE A 295 -7.25 5.50 7.69
C ILE A 295 -8.28 4.38 7.63
N SER A 296 -8.82 3.98 8.77
CA SER A 296 -9.91 3.03 8.86
C SER A 296 -11.25 3.72 9.04
N PHE A 297 -12.32 2.99 8.78
CA PHE A 297 -13.66 3.45 9.12
C PHE A 297 -13.85 3.64 10.63
N ASP A 298 -13.14 2.86 11.45
CA ASP A 298 -13.14 3.01 12.91
C ASP A 298 -12.45 4.32 13.34
N ASP A 299 -11.45 4.79 12.60
CA ASP A 299 -10.80 6.09 12.85
C ASP A 299 -11.75 7.25 12.59
N ILE A 300 -12.57 7.18 11.53
CA ILE A 300 -13.63 8.17 11.25
C ILE A 300 -14.68 8.20 12.37
N LEU A 301 -15.02 7.05 12.95
CA LEU A 301 -15.98 6.99 14.06
C LEU A 301 -15.42 7.60 15.36
N LYS A 302 -14.10 7.50 15.56
CA LYS A 302 -13.42 8.07 16.74
C LYS A 302 -13.27 9.59 16.64
N ASP A 303 -12.86 10.09 15.47
CA ASP A 303 -12.72 11.51 15.20
C ASP A 303 -13.39 11.84 13.87
N LYS A 304 -14.52 12.56 13.95
CA LYS A 304 -15.31 12.95 12.79
C LYS A 304 -14.66 14.08 11.98
N ASP A 305 -13.77 14.84 12.59
CA ASP A 305 -13.01 15.89 11.93
C ASP A 305 -11.76 15.29 11.26
N ILE A 306 -11.99 14.68 10.11
CA ILE A 306 -10.94 14.08 9.27
C ILE A 306 -10.16 15.10 8.45
N SER A 307 -10.56 16.37 8.46
CA SER A 307 -10.00 17.43 7.61
C SER A 307 -8.62 17.94 8.06
N LYS A 308 -8.26 17.80 9.33
CA LYS A 308 -7.07 18.44 9.92
C LYS A 308 -5.74 18.09 9.23
N ASP A 309 -5.65 16.88 8.68
CA ASP A 309 -4.41 16.36 8.10
C ASP A 309 -4.61 15.60 6.80
N ILE A 310 -5.69 15.88 6.07
CA ILE A 310 -6.03 15.22 4.81
C ILE A 310 -6.53 16.26 3.82
N ASP A 311 -5.99 16.24 2.60
CA ASP A 311 -6.52 17.02 1.48
C ASP A 311 -7.45 16.15 0.62
N VAL A 312 -7.12 14.84 0.47
CA VAL A 312 -7.86 13.91 -0.41
C VAL A 312 -8.01 12.56 0.25
N ILE A 313 -9.20 11.99 0.18
CA ILE A 313 -9.49 10.60 0.53
C ILE A 313 -9.58 9.76 -0.74
N ILE A 314 -8.90 8.62 -0.76
CA ILE A 314 -9.01 7.60 -1.81
C ILE A 314 -9.68 6.36 -1.24
N ASN A 315 -10.79 5.90 -1.87
CA ASN A 315 -11.42 4.63 -1.58
C ASN A 315 -11.39 3.77 -2.86
N VAL A 316 -10.74 2.61 -2.79
CA VAL A 316 -10.39 1.83 -3.97
C VAL A 316 -10.59 0.33 -3.77
N GLY A 317 -11.19 -0.33 -4.75
CA GLY A 317 -11.38 -1.78 -4.80
C GLY A 317 -12.74 -2.19 -5.32
N ASP A 318 -13.06 -3.47 -5.17
CA ASP A 318 -14.38 -4.01 -5.47
C ASP A 318 -15.35 -3.69 -4.33
N GLY A 319 -16.62 -3.52 -4.66
CA GLY A 319 -17.69 -3.35 -3.68
C GLY A 319 -17.81 -4.56 -2.74
N ASP A 320 -18.41 -4.35 -1.59
CA ASP A 320 -18.58 -5.38 -0.54
C ASP A 320 -17.29 -6.04 -0.05
N THR A 321 -16.16 -5.32 -0.14
CA THR A 321 -14.86 -5.81 0.35
C THR A 321 -14.33 -4.97 1.53
N ALA A 322 -13.34 -5.51 2.22
CA ALA A 322 -12.62 -4.77 3.26
C ALA A 322 -11.83 -3.56 2.71
N HIS A 323 -11.54 -3.53 1.42
CA HIS A 323 -10.92 -2.39 0.76
C HIS A 323 -11.86 -1.19 0.63
N THR A 324 -13.12 -1.45 0.26
CA THR A 324 -14.13 -0.40 0.02
C THR A 324 -15.09 -0.19 1.18
N GLY A 325 -15.21 -1.15 2.11
CA GLY A 325 -15.98 -1.01 3.35
C GLY A 325 -17.24 -1.89 3.47
N GLY A 326 -17.88 -2.27 2.38
CA GLY A 326 -19.07 -3.11 2.39
C GLY A 326 -20.17 -2.58 3.34
N ALA A 327 -20.73 -3.43 4.19
CA ALA A 327 -21.79 -3.07 5.14
C ALA A 327 -21.45 -1.95 6.15
N VAL A 328 -20.19 -1.51 6.22
CA VAL A 328 -19.81 -0.34 7.04
C VAL A 328 -20.58 0.92 6.58
N TRP A 329 -20.93 1.00 5.31
CA TRP A 329 -21.67 2.13 4.74
C TRP A 329 -23.14 2.22 5.18
N GLU A 330 -23.69 1.22 5.85
CA GLU A 330 -24.97 1.33 6.54
C GLU A 330 -24.92 2.28 7.74
N ASN A 331 -23.71 2.61 8.21
CA ASN A 331 -23.51 3.57 9.29
C ASN A 331 -23.52 5.00 8.74
N ALA A 332 -24.63 5.69 8.96
CA ALA A 332 -24.83 7.07 8.50
C ALA A 332 -23.77 8.07 9.02
N VAL A 333 -23.12 7.79 10.15
CA VAL A 333 -22.06 8.68 10.69
C VAL A 333 -20.85 8.72 9.76
N ILE A 334 -20.45 7.58 9.21
CA ILE A 334 -19.31 7.49 8.29
C ILE A 334 -19.61 8.24 6.99
N SER A 335 -20.77 7.94 6.39
CA SER A 335 -21.20 8.61 5.14
C SER A 335 -21.33 10.12 5.33
N ALA A 336 -21.90 10.57 6.47
CA ALA A 336 -22.03 11.99 6.78
C ALA A 336 -20.67 12.68 6.99
N ALA A 337 -19.73 12.04 7.69
CA ALA A 337 -18.41 12.62 7.92
C ALA A 337 -17.61 12.83 6.61
N ILE A 338 -17.70 11.87 5.68
CA ILE A 338 -17.04 11.99 4.37
C ILE A 338 -17.72 13.04 3.50
N ARG A 339 -19.07 13.10 3.48
CA ARG A 339 -19.79 14.17 2.78
C ARG A 339 -19.44 15.53 3.31
N GLU A 340 -19.40 15.70 4.63
CA GLU A 340 -19.03 16.97 5.26
C GLU A 340 -17.61 17.38 4.88
N PHE A 341 -16.65 16.45 4.94
CA PHE A 341 -15.27 16.69 4.52
C PHE A 341 -15.19 17.22 3.08
N VAL A 342 -15.88 16.59 2.14
CA VAL A 342 -15.86 17.02 0.74
C VAL A 342 -16.66 18.31 0.56
N TYR A 343 -17.82 18.42 1.19
CA TYR A 343 -18.64 19.64 1.10
C TYR A 343 -17.88 20.90 1.52
N GLN A 344 -16.97 20.78 2.49
CA GLN A 344 -16.11 21.86 2.98
C GLN A 344 -14.83 22.09 2.16
N GLY A 345 -14.65 21.44 1.01
CA GLY A 345 -13.53 21.66 0.10
C GLY A 345 -12.50 20.53 0.05
N GLY A 346 -12.71 19.42 0.76
CA GLY A 346 -11.88 18.21 0.64
C GLY A 346 -12.07 17.50 -0.69
N GLY A 347 -11.07 16.69 -1.07
CA GLY A 347 -11.10 15.87 -2.28
C GLY A 347 -11.51 14.41 -2.00
N PHE A 348 -12.26 13.80 -2.92
CA PHE A 348 -12.53 12.37 -2.87
C PHE A 348 -12.21 11.71 -4.22
N ILE A 349 -11.49 10.58 -4.18
CA ILE A 349 -11.22 9.77 -5.37
C ILE A 349 -11.75 8.36 -5.13
N GLY A 350 -12.71 7.98 -5.95
CA GLY A 350 -13.28 6.64 -5.95
C GLY A 350 -12.75 5.81 -7.11
N VAL A 351 -12.20 4.62 -6.84
CA VAL A 351 -11.65 3.73 -7.88
C VAL A 351 -12.30 2.36 -7.80
N GLY A 352 -12.80 1.87 -8.91
CA GLY A 352 -13.52 0.61 -8.98
C GLY A 352 -14.98 0.74 -8.57
N GLU A 353 -15.34 0.21 -7.43
CA GLU A 353 -16.65 0.32 -6.80
C GLU A 353 -16.53 0.96 -5.40
N PRO A 354 -16.12 2.23 -5.35
CA PRO A 354 -15.91 2.94 -4.09
C PRO A 354 -17.22 3.04 -3.30
N ALA A 355 -17.15 2.85 -1.99
CA ALA A 355 -18.32 2.79 -1.12
C ALA A 355 -19.40 1.82 -1.62
N GLY A 356 -19.01 0.76 -2.34
CA GLY A 356 -19.91 -0.20 -2.96
C GLY A 356 -20.54 -1.16 -1.95
N HIS A 357 -21.84 -1.04 -1.78
CA HIS A 357 -22.68 -1.90 -0.94
C HIS A 357 -24.15 -1.66 -1.26
N GLN A 358 -24.90 -2.72 -1.56
CA GLN A 358 -26.33 -2.59 -1.87
C GLN A 358 -27.12 -2.25 -0.61
N TYR A 359 -27.48 -0.99 -0.45
CA TYR A 359 -28.27 -0.52 0.70
C TYR A 359 -29.18 0.64 0.33
N GLN A 360 -30.42 0.64 0.79
CA GLN A 360 -31.42 1.69 0.58
C GLN A 360 -31.61 2.13 -0.87
N GLY A 361 -31.51 1.20 -1.82
CA GLY A 361 -31.73 1.46 -3.24
C GLY A 361 -30.51 1.97 -4.02
N HIS A 362 -29.37 2.17 -3.36
CA HIS A 362 -28.10 2.54 -3.96
C HIS A 362 -27.08 1.42 -3.87
N TYR A 363 -26.21 1.32 -4.86
CA TYR A 363 -25.03 0.45 -4.77
C TYR A 363 -23.79 1.21 -4.32
N LEU A 364 -23.52 2.39 -4.90
CA LEU A 364 -22.46 3.27 -4.41
C LEU A 364 -23.05 4.21 -3.33
N GLN A 365 -22.71 3.98 -2.09
CA GLN A 365 -23.29 4.71 -0.96
C GLN A 365 -22.90 6.19 -0.87
N LEU A 366 -21.97 6.63 -1.72
CA LEU A 366 -21.56 8.02 -1.92
C LEU A 366 -21.81 8.48 -3.36
N ALA A 367 -22.79 7.89 -4.06
CA ALA A 367 -23.08 8.21 -5.46
C ALA A 367 -23.40 9.69 -5.71
N ASP A 368 -24.07 10.34 -4.79
CA ASP A 368 -24.38 11.78 -4.82
C ASP A 368 -23.12 12.65 -4.74
N LEU A 369 -22.12 12.23 -3.96
CA LEU A 369 -20.84 12.88 -3.83
C LEU A 369 -19.93 12.62 -5.03
N ILE A 370 -19.92 11.38 -5.53
CA ILE A 370 -19.04 10.94 -6.62
C ILE A 370 -19.59 11.37 -7.98
N GLY A 371 -20.90 11.58 -8.08
CA GLY A 371 -21.61 11.85 -9.34
C GLY A 371 -21.84 10.60 -10.21
N VAL A 372 -21.50 9.41 -9.72
CA VAL A 372 -21.60 8.15 -10.46
C VAL A 372 -22.28 7.10 -9.61
N GLU A 373 -23.14 6.28 -10.23
CA GLU A 373 -23.84 5.17 -9.61
C GLU A 373 -23.74 3.92 -10.48
N LYS A 374 -23.97 2.76 -9.89
CA LYS A 374 -24.04 1.48 -10.60
C LYS A 374 -25.47 1.04 -10.78
N GLU A 375 -25.84 0.76 -12.02
CA GLU A 375 -27.14 0.14 -12.34
C GLU A 375 -27.11 -1.35 -11.95
N THR A 376 -27.98 -1.73 -11.02
CA THR A 376 -28.11 -3.11 -10.53
C THR A 376 -29.41 -3.77 -10.98
N GLY A 377 -30.22 -3.11 -11.82
CA GLY A 377 -31.47 -3.64 -12.38
C GLY A 377 -31.25 -4.72 -13.42
N PHE A 378 -32.35 -5.30 -13.89
CA PHE A 378 -32.34 -6.37 -14.90
C PHE A 378 -32.14 -5.84 -16.33
N THR A 379 -32.49 -4.59 -16.57
CA THR A 379 -32.44 -3.99 -17.90
C THR A 379 -31.89 -2.58 -17.81
N LEU A 380 -30.81 -2.34 -18.53
CA LEU A 380 -30.24 -1.02 -18.68
C LEU A 380 -31.05 -0.16 -19.64
N ASN A 381 -31.29 1.08 -19.25
CA ASN A 381 -31.90 2.08 -20.13
C ASN A 381 -30.84 3.13 -20.50
N TYR A 382 -30.21 2.92 -21.65
CA TYR A 382 -29.15 3.79 -22.14
C TYR A 382 -29.60 5.20 -22.51
N ASP A 383 -30.88 5.42 -22.74
CA ASP A 383 -31.42 6.72 -23.15
C ASP A 383 -31.35 7.77 -22.02
N LYS A 384 -31.22 7.33 -20.77
CA LYS A 384 -31.08 8.23 -19.61
C LYS A 384 -29.63 8.62 -19.29
N TYR A 385 -28.64 8.08 -19.99
CA TYR A 385 -27.23 8.32 -19.69
C TYR A 385 -26.72 9.50 -20.51
N ASN A 386 -25.87 10.32 -19.87
CA ASN A 386 -25.10 11.34 -20.55
C ASN A 386 -23.84 10.69 -21.14
N TRP A 387 -23.62 10.89 -22.44
CA TRP A 387 -22.48 10.31 -23.16
C TRP A 387 -21.56 11.35 -23.79
N GLU A 388 -21.74 12.62 -23.48
CA GLU A 388 -20.80 13.65 -23.87
C GLU A 388 -19.51 13.54 -23.07
N GLU A 389 -18.37 13.43 -23.77
CA GLU A 389 -17.06 13.35 -23.15
C GLU A 389 -16.36 14.71 -23.16
N HIS A 390 -15.79 15.08 -21.99
CA HIS A 390 -15.03 16.30 -21.79
C HIS A 390 -13.51 16.02 -21.80
N LYS A 391 -12.95 15.81 -23.01
CA LYS A 391 -11.55 15.39 -23.18
C LYS A 391 -10.49 16.47 -22.82
N ASN A 392 -10.88 17.73 -22.76
CA ASN A 392 -9.99 18.85 -22.47
C ASN A 392 -9.88 19.18 -20.98
N HIS A 393 -9.96 18.20 -20.12
CA HIS A 393 -9.89 18.38 -18.68
C HIS A 393 -8.45 18.33 -18.17
N PHE A 394 -8.15 19.08 -17.09
CA PHE A 394 -6.83 19.12 -16.44
C PHE A 394 -6.24 17.73 -16.17
N ILE A 395 -7.05 16.79 -15.73
CA ILE A 395 -6.60 15.43 -15.40
C ILE A 395 -6.03 14.70 -16.63
N LEU A 396 -6.60 14.92 -17.81
CA LEU A 396 -6.20 14.26 -19.05
C LEU A 396 -5.18 15.02 -19.89
N ALA A 397 -4.73 16.21 -19.46
CA ALA A 397 -3.93 17.11 -20.29
C ALA A 397 -2.58 16.51 -20.77
N ASP A 398 -1.98 15.58 -20.00
CA ASP A 398 -0.75 14.89 -20.38
C ASP A 398 -1.00 13.55 -21.12
N THR A 399 -2.26 13.15 -21.28
CA THR A 399 -2.61 11.83 -21.80
C THR A 399 -2.37 11.78 -23.31
N THR A 400 -1.44 10.94 -23.74
CA THR A 400 -1.10 10.75 -25.17
C THR A 400 -1.64 9.44 -25.76
N LYS A 401 -2.08 8.54 -24.89
CA LYS A 401 -2.67 7.23 -25.24
C LYS A 401 -3.99 7.05 -24.50
N PRO A 402 -4.87 6.15 -24.92
CA PRO A 402 -6.06 5.79 -24.14
C PRO A 402 -5.68 5.35 -22.72
N VAL A 403 -6.42 5.82 -21.73
CA VAL A 403 -6.22 5.44 -20.34
C VAL A 403 -6.51 3.95 -20.17
N ASP A 404 -5.61 3.24 -19.49
CA ASP A 404 -5.80 1.84 -19.16
C ASP A 404 -6.57 1.71 -17.85
N PHE A 405 -7.80 1.22 -17.92
CA PHE A 405 -8.65 0.94 -16.78
C PHE A 405 -8.60 -0.53 -16.34
N GLY A 406 -7.76 -1.36 -16.97
CA GLY A 406 -7.82 -2.80 -16.82
C GLY A 406 -9.17 -3.36 -17.32
N GLU A 407 -9.77 -4.24 -16.55
CA GLU A 407 -11.13 -4.73 -16.86
C GLU A 407 -12.17 -3.61 -16.76
N GLY A 408 -11.97 -2.64 -15.88
CA GLY A 408 -12.93 -1.59 -15.56
C GLY A 408 -14.19 -2.14 -14.87
N LYS A 409 -15.13 -1.25 -14.58
CA LYS A 409 -16.43 -1.63 -14.02
C LYS A 409 -17.54 -1.44 -15.05
N LYS A 410 -18.56 -2.29 -14.96
CA LYS A 410 -19.73 -2.28 -15.86
C LYS A 410 -20.94 -1.69 -15.16
N ASN A 411 -21.90 -1.29 -15.99
CA ASN A 411 -23.18 -0.74 -15.55
C ASN A 411 -23.04 0.58 -14.78
N MET A 412 -21.96 1.34 -15.06
CA MET A 412 -21.71 2.62 -14.41
C MET A 412 -22.32 3.76 -15.22
N PHE A 413 -23.09 4.61 -14.55
CA PHE A 413 -23.71 5.79 -15.17
C PHE A 413 -23.50 7.05 -14.32
N ALA A 414 -23.53 8.20 -14.97
CA ALA A 414 -23.33 9.48 -14.32
C ALA A 414 -24.66 10.15 -13.96
N TYR A 415 -24.70 10.83 -12.82
CA TYR A 415 -25.80 11.73 -12.44
C TYR A 415 -25.73 13.05 -13.22
N GLU A 416 -26.84 13.75 -13.28
CA GLU A 416 -26.90 15.11 -13.83
C GLU A 416 -25.92 16.03 -13.10
N GLY A 417 -25.20 16.86 -13.86
CA GLY A 417 -24.16 17.73 -13.30
C GLY A 417 -22.77 17.09 -13.16
N THR A 418 -22.63 15.82 -13.52
CA THR A 418 -21.34 15.12 -13.55
C THR A 418 -20.68 15.25 -14.93
N GLU A 419 -19.41 15.60 -14.96
CA GLU A 419 -18.62 15.71 -16.18
C GLU A 419 -17.93 14.39 -16.48
N ILE A 420 -18.29 13.74 -17.59
CA ILE A 420 -17.68 12.48 -18.04
C ILE A 420 -16.42 12.79 -18.82
N LEU A 421 -15.26 12.30 -18.34
CA LEU A 421 -13.97 12.48 -18.99
C LEU A 421 -13.65 11.35 -19.99
N VAL A 422 -13.98 10.11 -19.64
CA VAL A 422 -13.77 8.93 -20.50
C VAL A 422 -14.93 7.96 -20.34
N GLN A 423 -15.39 7.43 -21.47
CA GLN A 423 -16.33 6.31 -21.51
C GLN A 423 -15.82 5.21 -22.43
N ARG A 424 -16.30 3.99 -22.22
CA ARG A 424 -16.04 2.83 -23.07
C ARG A 424 -17.33 2.01 -23.18
N ASP A 425 -17.78 1.75 -24.40
CA ASP A 425 -19.01 0.99 -24.65
C ASP A 425 -20.25 1.57 -23.91
N LYS A 426 -20.34 2.90 -23.84
CA LYS A 426 -21.37 3.65 -23.10
C LYS A 426 -21.32 3.50 -21.57
N GLU A 427 -20.24 2.93 -21.04
CA GLU A 427 -19.98 2.82 -19.62
C GLU A 427 -19.07 3.95 -19.17
N VAL A 428 -19.40 4.61 -18.09
CA VAL A 428 -18.53 5.64 -17.48
C VAL A 428 -17.25 5.00 -16.96
N GLN A 429 -16.11 5.39 -17.52
CA GLN A 429 -14.82 4.92 -17.07
C GLN A 429 -14.11 5.94 -16.17
N MET A 430 -14.31 7.22 -16.45
CA MET A 430 -13.76 8.30 -15.64
C MET A 430 -14.71 9.49 -15.68
N ALA A 431 -14.96 10.06 -14.51
CA ALA A 431 -15.81 11.24 -14.36
C ALA A 431 -15.33 12.11 -13.21
N VAL A 432 -15.76 13.38 -13.23
CA VAL A 432 -15.50 14.34 -12.15
C VAL A 432 -16.82 15.01 -11.74
N HIS A 433 -16.91 15.32 -10.45
CA HIS A 433 -18.10 15.93 -9.89
C HIS A 433 -17.74 16.96 -8.83
N GLU A 434 -18.48 18.05 -8.76
CA GLU A 434 -18.37 19.06 -7.70
C GLU A 434 -19.43 18.81 -6.63
N PHE A 435 -19.03 18.80 -5.37
CA PHE A 435 -19.92 18.59 -4.22
C PHE A 435 -19.64 19.64 -3.13
N GLY A 436 -20.51 20.61 -3.01
CA GLY A 436 -20.25 21.79 -2.17
C GLY A 436 -19.05 22.58 -2.68
N GLU A 437 -18.08 22.81 -1.81
CA GLU A 437 -16.81 23.44 -2.16
C GLU A 437 -15.73 22.43 -2.60
N GLY A 438 -16.01 21.13 -2.50
CA GLY A 438 -15.06 20.08 -2.82
C GLY A 438 -15.29 19.41 -4.17
N ARG A 439 -14.38 18.52 -4.50
CA ARG A 439 -14.36 17.85 -5.81
C ARG A 439 -14.12 16.35 -5.67
N SER A 440 -14.77 15.59 -6.51
CA SER A 440 -14.58 14.15 -6.57
C SER A 440 -14.18 13.66 -7.95
N VAL A 441 -13.43 12.55 -7.98
CA VAL A 441 -13.04 11.86 -9.21
C VAL A 441 -13.47 10.40 -9.10
N TYR A 442 -14.14 9.91 -10.13
CA TYR A 442 -14.41 8.50 -10.31
C TYR A 442 -13.48 7.90 -11.38
N ILE A 443 -12.92 6.73 -11.11
CA ILE A 443 -12.09 5.96 -12.04
C ILE A 443 -12.52 4.49 -11.97
N SER A 444 -12.91 3.91 -13.09
CA SER A 444 -13.46 2.55 -13.17
C SER A 444 -12.45 1.44 -12.79
N GLY A 445 -11.16 1.71 -12.90
CA GLY A 445 -10.06 0.84 -12.53
C GLY A 445 -8.74 1.51 -12.87
N LEU A 446 -7.68 1.21 -12.12
CA LEU A 446 -6.38 1.87 -12.32
C LEU A 446 -5.21 0.91 -12.02
N PRO A 447 -4.86 0.01 -12.97
CA PRO A 447 -3.65 -0.79 -12.84
C PRO A 447 -2.41 0.12 -12.83
N TYR A 448 -1.31 -0.35 -12.23
CA TYR A 448 -0.07 0.41 -12.20
C TYR A 448 0.55 0.55 -13.58
N SER A 449 0.83 1.79 -13.97
CA SER A 449 1.73 2.19 -15.03
C SER A 449 2.22 3.61 -14.76
N PHE A 450 3.25 4.07 -15.45
CA PHE A 450 3.70 5.46 -15.31
C PHE A 450 2.65 6.45 -15.81
N GLU A 451 1.95 6.12 -16.88
CA GLU A 451 0.84 6.92 -17.41
C GLU A 451 -0.31 7.00 -16.42
N ASN A 452 -0.73 5.87 -15.86
CA ASN A 452 -1.78 5.82 -14.84
C ASN A 452 -1.38 6.53 -13.56
N SER A 453 -0.11 6.47 -13.18
CA SER A 453 0.42 7.24 -12.04
C SER A 453 0.28 8.76 -12.27
N ARG A 454 0.46 9.24 -13.51
CA ARG A 454 0.23 10.65 -13.86
C ARG A 454 -1.25 11.02 -13.82
N ILE A 455 -2.15 10.12 -14.25
CA ILE A 455 -3.60 10.31 -14.12
C ILE A 455 -3.97 10.45 -12.64
N LEU A 456 -3.49 9.56 -11.78
CA LEU A 456 -3.74 9.65 -10.34
C LEU A 456 -3.16 10.94 -9.74
N TYR A 457 -1.94 11.31 -10.10
CA TYR A 457 -1.29 12.53 -9.64
C TYR A 457 -2.13 13.77 -9.95
N ARG A 458 -2.59 13.90 -11.20
CA ARG A 458 -3.45 15.02 -11.61
C ARG A 458 -4.84 14.94 -10.99
N SER A 459 -5.40 13.75 -10.79
CA SER A 459 -6.67 13.57 -10.08
C SER A 459 -6.59 14.07 -8.65
N ILE A 460 -5.50 13.77 -7.95
CA ILE A 460 -5.26 14.25 -6.58
C ILE A 460 -5.12 15.77 -6.56
N LEU A 461 -4.33 16.35 -7.46
CA LEU A 461 -4.18 17.81 -7.52
C LEU A 461 -5.51 18.50 -7.81
N TRP A 462 -6.29 18.00 -8.79
CA TRP A 462 -7.56 18.61 -9.14
C TRP A 462 -8.58 18.51 -7.99
N SER A 463 -8.73 17.34 -7.39
CA SER A 463 -9.67 17.16 -6.28
C SER A 463 -9.28 17.94 -5.01
N ALA A 464 -8.00 18.27 -4.85
CA ALA A 464 -7.47 19.06 -3.74
C ALA A 464 -7.32 20.56 -4.06
N HIS A 465 -7.90 21.08 -5.15
CA HIS A 465 -7.71 22.47 -5.62
C HIS A 465 -6.22 22.87 -5.74
N GLY A 466 -5.38 21.91 -6.16
CA GLY A 466 -3.93 22.02 -6.16
C GLY A 466 -3.31 22.16 -7.56
N GLU A 467 -4.06 22.52 -8.60
CA GLU A 467 -3.56 22.61 -9.97
C GLU A 467 -2.37 23.57 -10.10
N ALA A 468 -2.37 24.62 -9.29
CA ALA A 468 -1.31 25.62 -9.28
C ALA A 468 0.08 25.10 -8.86
N VAL A 469 0.15 23.97 -8.14
CA VAL A 469 1.43 23.36 -7.72
C VAL A 469 1.96 22.31 -8.67
N LEU A 470 1.29 22.04 -9.78
CA LEU A 470 1.72 21.04 -10.77
C LEU A 470 3.18 21.24 -11.18
N ASN A 471 3.60 22.48 -11.46
CA ASN A 471 4.95 22.82 -11.92
C ASN A 471 5.91 23.14 -10.75
N GLN A 472 5.83 22.39 -9.65
CA GLN A 472 6.77 22.46 -8.53
C GLN A 472 7.35 21.07 -8.25
N TRP A 473 8.67 20.95 -8.35
CA TRP A 473 9.36 19.66 -8.21
C TRP A 473 8.76 18.59 -9.12
N PHE A 474 8.66 18.90 -10.39
CA PHE A 474 7.91 18.15 -11.38
C PHE A 474 8.72 17.85 -12.62
N SER A 475 8.43 16.74 -13.28
CA SER A 475 8.97 16.33 -14.57
C SER A 475 7.84 16.17 -15.58
N THR A 476 8.04 16.66 -16.80
CA THR A 476 7.07 16.48 -17.89
C THR A 476 7.02 15.04 -18.40
N ASN A 477 8.09 14.27 -18.22
CA ASN A 477 8.17 12.88 -18.65
C ASN A 477 7.63 11.94 -17.54
N PHE A 478 6.73 11.03 -17.87
CA PHE A 478 6.13 10.08 -16.92
C PHE A 478 7.15 9.14 -16.25
N ASN A 479 8.20 8.78 -17.00
CA ASN A 479 9.24 7.86 -16.57
C ASN A 479 10.30 8.52 -15.67
N VAL A 480 10.18 9.83 -15.45
CA VAL A 480 11.15 10.61 -14.68
C VAL A 480 10.45 11.26 -13.50
N GLU A 481 11.00 11.06 -12.31
CA GLU A 481 10.47 11.64 -11.07
C GLU A 481 11.44 12.65 -10.48
N VAL A 482 10.91 13.62 -9.72
CA VAL A 482 11.68 14.64 -9.00
C VAL A 482 11.39 14.51 -7.51
N HIS A 483 12.43 14.34 -6.70
CA HIS A 483 12.31 14.24 -5.25
C HIS A 483 13.16 15.34 -4.60
N ALA A 484 12.50 16.25 -3.89
CA ALA A 484 13.14 17.41 -3.28
C ALA A 484 13.28 17.27 -1.77
N TYR A 485 14.50 17.33 -1.27
CA TYR A 485 14.86 17.30 0.15
C TYR A 485 15.22 18.74 0.58
N VAL A 486 14.21 19.58 0.68
CA VAL A 486 14.36 21.03 0.89
C VAL A 486 15.20 21.35 2.14
N LYS A 487 15.00 20.58 3.22
CA LYS A 487 15.76 20.74 4.46
C LYS A 487 17.25 20.45 4.30
N ASN A 488 17.62 19.59 3.36
CA ASN A 488 19.00 19.27 3.03
C ASN A 488 19.57 20.15 1.90
N GLY A 489 18.77 21.08 1.36
CA GLY A 489 19.16 21.94 0.24
C GLY A 489 19.42 21.19 -1.05
N LYS A 490 18.80 20.03 -1.25
CA LYS A 490 19.03 19.14 -2.39
C LYS A 490 17.75 18.65 -3.04
N PHE A 491 17.84 18.29 -4.31
CA PHE A 491 16.84 17.48 -5.00
C PHE A 491 17.50 16.50 -5.96
N CYS A 492 16.81 15.43 -6.31
CA CYS A 492 17.24 14.53 -7.34
C CYS A 492 16.17 14.37 -8.43
N VAL A 493 16.67 14.02 -9.62
CA VAL A 493 15.87 13.64 -10.77
C VAL A 493 16.24 12.20 -11.11
N VAL A 494 15.23 11.34 -11.27
CA VAL A 494 15.40 9.90 -11.38
C VAL A 494 14.73 9.39 -12.64
N ASN A 495 15.48 8.71 -13.49
CA ASN A 495 14.94 7.93 -14.61
C ASN A 495 14.56 6.53 -14.09
N ASN A 496 13.27 6.24 -14.06
CA ASN A 496 12.72 4.96 -13.57
C ASN A 496 12.60 3.90 -14.68
N THR A 497 13.41 4.02 -15.73
CA THR A 497 13.45 3.05 -16.84
C THR A 497 14.88 2.72 -17.22
N TYR A 498 15.06 1.61 -17.91
CA TYR A 498 16.36 1.23 -18.52
C TYR A 498 16.54 1.75 -19.95
N GLU A 499 15.79 2.80 -20.31
CA GLU A 499 15.91 3.52 -21.58
C GLU A 499 16.34 4.96 -21.34
N PRO A 500 17.08 5.61 -22.26
CA PRO A 500 17.38 7.02 -22.16
C PRO A 500 16.09 7.86 -22.15
N GLN A 501 16.04 8.89 -21.32
CA GLN A 501 14.89 9.77 -21.20
C GLN A 501 15.26 11.24 -21.40
N LYS A 502 14.32 12.00 -21.96
CA LYS A 502 14.40 13.47 -22.03
C LYS A 502 13.20 14.07 -21.31
N THR A 503 13.42 15.15 -20.58
CA THR A 503 12.37 15.80 -19.81
C THR A 503 12.67 17.28 -19.58
N THR A 504 11.62 18.06 -19.36
CA THR A 504 11.71 19.37 -18.71
C THR A 504 11.48 19.18 -17.22
N VAL A 505 12.43 19.60 -16.41
CA VAL A 505 12.36 19.56 -14.93
C VAL A 505 11.99 20.93 -14.40
N TYR A 506 10.97 20.99 -13.56
CA TYR A 506 10.56 22.18 -12.83
C TYR A 506 11.05 22.12 -11.38
N ARG A 507 11.65 23.21 -10.90
CA ARG A 507 12.08 23.38 -9.50
C ARG A 507 10.94 23.89 -8.62
N GLY A 508 11.21 24.05 -7.33
CA GLY A 508 10.22 24.54 -6.35
C GLY A 508 9.75 25.98 -6.60
N ASP A 509 10.59 26.83 -7.21
CA ASP A 509 10.27 28.20 -7.65
C ASP A 509 9.61 28.26 -9.04
N LYS A 510 9.30 27.11 -9.64
CA LYS A 510 8.75 26.91 -10.99
C LYS A 510 9.72 27.28 -12.13
N SER A 511 10.97 27.62 -11.84
CA SER A 511 12.00 27.67 -12.89
C SER A 511 12.21 26.28 -13.48
N SER A 512 12.59 26.20 -14.75
CA SER A 512 12.73 24.92 -15.44
C SER A 512 14.03 24.82 -16.25
N PHE A 513 14.42 23.58 -16.54
CA PHE A 513 15.55 23.26 -17.41
C PHE A 513 15.32 21.94 -18.13
N GLU A 514 15.91 21.83 -19.33
CA GLU A 514 15.89 20.59 -20.09
C GLU A 514 16.95 19.62 -19.56
N LEU A 515 16.61 18.33 -19.50
CA LEU A 515 17.48 17.29 -18.99
C LEU A 515 17.40 16.03 -19.86
N GLU A 516 18.57 15.52 -20.20
CA GLU A 516 18.75 14.18 -20.76
C GLU A 516 19.33 13.26 -19.69
N MET A 517 18.78 12.07 -19.59
CA MET A 517 19.16 11.07 -18.61
C MET A 517 19.49 9.74 -19.27
N ALA A 518 20.56 9.13 -18.82
CA ALA A 518 20.91 7.76 -19.20
C ALA A 518 19.92 6.75 -18.57
N PRO A 519 19.92 5.49 -19.05
CA PRO A 519 19.14 4.42 -18.45
C PRO A 519 19.37 4.30 -16.94
N ASN A 520 18.30 4.25 -16.17
CA ASN A 520 18.30 4.08 -14.71
C ASN A 520 19.10 5.14 -13.92
N GLU A 521 19.40 6.29 -14.53
CA GLU A 521 20.25 7.33 -13.93
C GLU A 521 19.52 8.11 -12.84
N ILE A 522 20.26 8.47 -11.79
CA ILE A 522 19.86 9.46 -10.78
C ILE A 522 20.85 10.63 -10.82
N LYS A 523 20.32 11.85 -10.83
CA LYS A 523 21.12 13.08 -10.77
C LYS A 523 20.74 13.93 -9.58
N TRP A 524 21.72 14.31 -8.78
CA TRP A 524 21.56 15.18 -7.62
C TRP A 524 21.92 16.63 -7.96
N TYR A 525 21.12 17.54 -7.42
CA TYR A 525 21.28 18.99 -7.60
C TYR A 525 21.15 19.71 -6.25
N MET A 526 21.79 20.87 -6.15
CA MET A 526 21.54 21.81 -5.07
C MET A 526 20.29 22.66 -5.39
N ILE A 527 19.53 23.00 -4.37
CA ILE A 527 18.35 23.87 -4.48
C ILE A 527 18.79 25.32 -4.63
#